data_85235a09d4aaeca78d6124ca3e9997a2
#
_entry.id   85235a09d4aaeca78d6124ca3e9997a2
#
_cell.length_a   1.000
_cell.length_b   1.000
_cell.length_c   1.000
_cell.angle_alpha   90.00
_cell.angle_beta   90.00
_cell.angle_gamma   90.00
#
_symmetry.space_group_name_H-M   'P 1'
#
loop_
_entity.id
_entity.type
_entity.pdbx_description
1 polymer ?
#
loop_
_entity_poly.entity_id
_entity_poly.type
_entity_poly.pdbx_seq_one_letter_code
_entity_poly.pdbx_strand_id
1 'polypeptide(L)'
;RHDMMHSDFTGRLNHRLGDIRRSGTKVFFDLGNNLKHPDLEEVIQNIDCGLVSFGNDFEEGKAFLKYAHSKGVKLMIATFGKLGSIAYDGSTFYKGEIVPVEHVVNTVGAGDSYFAGFISGIIDGKSIQECMRRGAEQSAKVISTFNPYL
;
A
#
# COMPACT_ATOMS: atom_id res chain seq x y z
N ARG A 1 -10.33 17.90 12.40
CA ARG A 1 -9.93 17.65 11.02
C ARG A 1 -8.75 16.69 11.00
N HIS A 2 -8.81 15.66 10.16
CA HIS A 2 -7.71 14.75 9.92
C HIS A 2 -7.16 14.99 8.51
N ASP A 3 -5.84 15.12 8.37
CA ASP A 3 -5.21 15.35 7.07
C ASP A 3 -5.04 14.06 6.26
N MET A 4 -5.00 12.93 6.93
CA MET A 4 -4.85 11.60 6.33
C MET A 4 -5.72 10.56 7.03
N MET A 5 -6.20 9.60 6.26
CA MET A 5 -6.90 8.41 6.77
C MET A 5 -6.32 7.18 6.09
N HIS A 6 -6.11 6.12 6.86
CA HIS A 6 -5.78 4.79 6.37
C HIS A 6 -6.92 3.83 6.67
N SER A 7 -7.30 3.01 5.69
CA SER A 7 -8.33 1.99 5.83
C SER A 7 -8.05 0.79 4.92
N ASP A 8 -8.87 -0.23 5.08
CA ASP A 8 -8.90 -1.43 4.25
C ASP A 8 -10.37 -1.87 4.07
N PHE A 9 -10.60 -3.00 3.38
CA PHE A 9 -11.96 -3.52 3.17
C PHE A 9 -12.67 -3.95 4.46
N THR A 10 -11.93 -4.23 5.52
CA THR A 10 -12.53 -4.62 6.81
C THR A 10 -13.02 -3.42 7.61
N GLY A 11 -12.54 -2.23 7.31
CA GLY A 11 -12.90 -0.99 7.98
C GLY A 11 -14.35 -0.53 7.75
N ARG A 12 -15.07 -1.14 6.82
CA ARG A 12 -16.50 -0.86 6.48
C ARG A 12 -16.77 0.59 6.12
N LEU A 13 -15.77 1.29 5.60
CA LEU A 13 -15.88 2.70 5.19
C LEU A 13 -15.92 2.87 3.67
N ASN A 14 -16.03 1.78 2.91
CA ASN A 14 -15.88 1.78 1.46
C ASN A 14 -16.82 2.80 0.78
N HIS A 15 -18.07 2.87 1.21
CA HIS A 15 -19.09 3.77 0.68
C HIS A 15 -18.99 5.21 1.21
N ARG A 16 -18.06 5.47 2.14
CA ARG A 16 -17.85 6.80 2.76
C ARG A 16 -16.58 7.50 2.26
N LEU A 17 -15.75 6.79 1.49
CA LEU A 17 -14.44 7.31 1.06
C LEU A 17 -14.56 8.59 0.24
N GLY A 18 -15.55 8.67 -0.64
CA GLY A 18 -15.81 9.87 -1.45
C GLY A 18 -16.13 11.10 -0.60
N ASP A 19 -16.95 10.94 0.44
CA ASP A 19 -17.28 12.03 1.38
C ASP A 19 -16.05 12.46 2.16
N ILE A 20 -15.28 11.50 2.66
CA ILE A 20 -14.06 11.73 3.42
C ILE A 20 -13.06 12.51 2.57
N ARG A 21 -12.85 12.07 1.32
CA ARG A 21 -11.94 12.74 0.39
C ARG A 21 -12.39 14.16 0.07
N ARG A 22 -13.69 14.38 -0.15
CA ARG A 22 -14.25 15.73 -0.39
C ARG A 22 -14.08 16.66 0.80
N SER A 23 -13.95 16.16 2.02
CA SER A 23 -13.64 16.98 3.19
C SER A 23 -12.19 17.47 3.25
N GLY A 24 -11.34 17.07 2.29
CA GLY A 24 -9.92 17.43 2.21
C GLY A 24 -8.98 16.42 2.87
N THR A 25 -9.50 15.31 3.37
CA THR A 25 -8.68 14.22 3.93
C THR A 25 -8.11 13.37 2.82
N LYS A 26 -6.81 13.11 2.85
CA LYS A 26 -6.16 12.16 1.94
C LYS A 26 -6.43 10.73 2.39
N VAL A 27 -6.87 9.90 1.45
CA VAL A 27 -7.27 8.52 1.73
C VAL A 27 -6.20 7.56 1.23
N PHE A 28 -5.64 6.80 2.17
CA PHE A 28 -4.73 5.68 1.94
C PHE A 28 -5.50 4.38 2.17
N PHE A 29 -5.44 3.46 1.23
CA PHE A 29 -6.25 2.25 1.31
C PHE A 29 -5.44 1.00 0.96
N ASP A 30 -5.49 0.01 1.84
CA ASP A 30 -4.90 -1.31 1.59
C ASP A 30 -5.95 -2.21 0.92
N LEU A 31 -5.72 -2.53 -0.34
CA LEU A 31 -6.57 -3.45 -1.12
C LEU A 31 -6.29 -4.92 -0.80
N GLY A 32 -5.20 -5.20 -0.06
CA GLY A 32 -4.75 -6.57 0.17
C GLY A 32 -4.49 -7.30 -1.16
N ASN A 33 -4.94 -8.54 -1.23
CA ASN A 33 -4.94 -9.32 -2.48
C ASN A 33 -6.37 -9.52 -3.02
N ASN A 34 -7.32 -8.73 -2.56
CA ASN A 34 -8.75 -8.92 -2.81
C ASN A 34 -9.23 -8.12 -4.02
N LEU A 35 -8.67 -8.43 -5.20
CA LEU A 35 -9.00 -7.75 -6.45
C LEU A 35 -10.36 -8.12 -7.05
N LYS A 36 -11.07 -9.06 -6.40
CA LYS A 36 -12.44 -9.45 -6.77
C LYS A 36 -13.49 -8.90 -5.82
N HIS A 37 -13.09 -8.04 -4.88
CA HIS A 37 -14.04 -7.43 -3.94
C HIS A 37 -15.08 -6.61 -4.72
N PRO A 38 -16.40 -6.74 -4.37
CA PRO A 38 -17.46 -6.05 -5.10
C PRO A 38 -17.33 -4.52 -5.06
N ASP A 39 -16.72 -3.97 -4.01
CA ASP A 39 -16.54 -2.52 -3.84
C ASP A 39 -15.22 -1.99 -4.45
N LEU A 40 -14.42 -2.83 -5.12
CA LEU A 40 -13.10 -2.45 -5.61
C LEU A 40 -13.12 -1.20 -6.49
N GLU A 41 -14.03 -1.13 -7.46
CA GLU A 41 -14.15 0.01 -8.35
C GLU A 41 -14.50 1.30 -7.61
N GLU A 42 -15.44 1.23 -6.68
CA GLU A 42 -15.84 2.38 -5.87
C GLU A 42 -14.67 2.86 -5.00
N VAL A 43 -13.94 1.93 -4.38
CA VAL A 43 -12.77 2.25 -3.57
C VAL A 43 -11.68 2.93 -4.40
N ILE A 44 -11.31 2.33 -5.54
CA ILE A 44 -10.24 2.87 -6.40
C ILE A 44 -10.56 4.31 -6.85
N GLN A 45 -11.81 4.61 -7.15
CA GLN A 45 -12.22 5.95 -7.58
C GLN A 45 -12.17 7.00 -6.47
N ASN A 46 -12.05 6.59 -5.21
CA ASN A 46 -12.17 7.46 -4.05
C ASN A 46 -10.95 7.42 -3.11
N ILE A 47 -9.80 6.94 -3.57
CA ILE A 47 -8.55 6.93 -2.79
C ILE A 47 -7.46 7.76 -3.47
N ASP A 48 -6.53 8.26 -2.67
CA ASP A 48 -5.37 9.02 -3.15
C ASP A 48 -4.14 8.13 -3.31
N CYS A 49 -3.98 7.15 -2.43
CA CYS A 49 -2.88 6.20 -2.45
C CYS A 49 -3.38 4.80 -2.10
N GLY A 50 -2.97 3.81 -2.84
CA GLY A 50 -3.35 2.42 -2.62
C GLY A 50 -2.17 1.47 -2.53
N LEU A 51 -2.33 0.43 -1.73
CA LEU A 51 -1.42 -0.71 -1.63
C LEU A 51 -2.16 -1.97 -2.08
N VAL A 52 -1.51 -2.79 -2.87
CA VAL A 52 -2.03 -4.08 -3.32
C VAL A 52 -0.93 -5.14 -3.20
N SER A 53 -1.30 -6.36 -2.82
CA SER A 53 -0.38 -7.49 -2.73
C SER A 53 -0.58 -8.43 -3.91
N PHE A 54 0.49 -8.65 -4.65
CA PHE A 54 0.55 -9.65 -5.72
C PHE A 54 1.46 -10.81 -5.29
N GLY A 55 1.38 -11.92 -6.02
CA GLY A 55 2.29 -13.03 -5.86
C GLY A 55 3.69 -12.71 -6.40
N ASN A 56 4.01 -13.22 -7.58
CA ASN A 56 5.31 -13.02 -8.22
C ASN A 56 5.22 -12.49 -9.67
N ASP A 57 4.04 -12.12 -10.12
CA ASP A 57 3.81 -11.59 -11.47
C ASP A 57 3.91 -10.08 -11.49
N PHE A 58 5.12 -9.59 -11.82
CA PHE A 58 5.38 -8.16 -11.94
C PHE A 58 4.58 -7.48 -13.06
N GLU A 59 4.35 -8.17 -14.16
CA GLU A 59 3.63 -7.57 -15.30
C GLU A 59 2.15 -7.40 -14.99
N GLU A 60 1.53 -8.37 -14.32
CA GLU A 60 0.18 -8.24 -13.81
C GLU A 60 0.08 -7.11 -12.79
N GLY A 61 1.05 -7.03 -11.88
CA GLY A 61 1.14 -5.95 -10.90
C GLY A 61 1.22 -4.57 -11.55
N LYS A 62 2.13 -4.39 -12.49
CA LYS A 62 2.25 -3.12 -13.23
C LYS A 62 0.99 -2.75 -14.00
N ALA A 63 0.35 -3.72 -14.65
CA ALA A 63 -0.91 -3.49 -15.36
C ALA A 63 -2.00 -3.00 -14.40
N PHE A 64 -2.10 -3.58 -13.21
CA PHE A 64 -3.04 -3.14 -12.19
C PHE A 64 -2.73 -1.73 -11.69
N LEU A 65 -1.47 -1.39 -11.46
CA LEU A 65 -1.08 -0.03 -11.03
C LEU A 65 -1.49 1.03 -12.05
N LYS A 66 -1.27 0.75 -13.34
CA LYS A 66 -1.72 1.64 -14.42
C LYS A 66 -3.24 1.76 -14.48
N TYR A 67 -3.93 0.64 -14.31
CA TYR A 67 -5.39 0.62 -14.28
C TYR A 67 -5.93 1.48 -13.13
N ALA A 68 -5.45 1.29 -11.92
CA ALA A 68 -5.86 2.07 -10.75
C ALA A 68 -5.58 3.57 -10.94
N HIS A 69 -4.41 3.91 -11.49
CA HIS A 69 -4.08 5.31 -11.81
C HIS A 69 -5.06 5.89 -12.83
N SER A 70 -5.45 5.14 -13.86
CA SER A 70 -6.44 5.58 -14.85
C SER A 70 -7.81 5.88 -14.24
N LYS A 71 -8.12 5.31 -13.07
CA LYS A 71 -9.35 5.55 -12.31
C LYS A 71 -9.23 6.69 -11.32
N GLY A 72 -8.06 7.32 -11.20
CA GLY A 72 -7.85 8.52 -10.41
C GLY A 72 -6.94 8.38 -9.20
N VAL A 73 -6.36 7.19 -8.95
CA VAL A 73 -5.40 7.01 -7.85
C VAL A 73 -4.07 7.66 -8.22
N LYS A 74 -3.60 8.58 -7.39
CA LYS A 74 -2.36 9.32 -7.66
C LYS A 74 -1.11 8.50 -7.48
N LEU A 75 -1.11 7.60 -6.51
CA LEU A 75 0.03 6.75 -6.18
C LEU A 75 -0.44 5.34 -5.82
N MET A 76 0.06 4.36 -6.54
CA MET A 76 -0.23 2.95 -6.28
C MET A 76 1.05 2.20 -6.00
N ILE A 77 1.02 1.31 -5.02
CA ILE A 77 2.12 0.42 -4.66
C ILE A 77 1.64 -1.04 -4.76
N ALA A 78 2.45 -1.88 -5.40
CA ALA A 78 2.27 -3.32 -5.39
C ALA A 78 3.44 -3.98 -4.66
N THR A 79 3.16 -4.89 -3.75
CA THR A 79 4.15 -5.71 -3.06
C THR A 79 4.13 -7.13 -3.61
N PHE A 80 5.32 -7.74 -3.71
CA PHE A 80 5.54 -9.07 -4.30
C PHE A 80 6.27 -9.99 -3.31
N GLY A 81 5.95 -9.89 -2.03
CA GLY A 81 6.60 -10.66 -0.99
C GLY A 81 8.12 -10.45 -1.00
N LYS A 82 8.87 -11.54 -1.04
CA LYS A 82 10.33 -11.51 -1.06
C LYS A 82 10.96 -10.91 -2.33
N LEU A 83 10.17 -10.63 -3.35
CA LEU A 83 10.64 -10.04 -4.61
C LEU A 83 10.63 -8.51 -4.59
N GLY A 84 10.19 -7.89 -3.49
CA GLY A 84 10.17 -6.45 -3.34
C GLY A 84 8.85 -5.80 -3.70
N SER A 85 8.91 -4.58 -4.18
CA SER A 85 7.72 -3.77 -4.48
C SER A 85 7.94 -2.90 -5.71
N ILE A 86 6.82 -2.43 -6.27
CA ILE A 86 6.80 -1.44 -7.36
C ILE A 86 5.78 -0.36 -6.98
N ALA A 87 6.14 0.91 -7.14
CA ALA A 87 5.22 2.02 -7.03
C ALA A 87 5.07 2.72 -8.38
N TYR A 88 3.90 3.31 -8.62
CA TYR A 88 3.58 4.04 -9.85
C TYR A 88 2.85 5.34 -9.52
N ASP A 89 3.40 6.46 -10.01
CA ASP A 89 2.87 7.81 -9.77
C ASP A 89 2.12 8.41 -10.97
N GLY A 90 1.89 7.58 -12.00
CA GLY A 90 1.26 8.01 -13.25
C GLY A 90 2.26 8.27 -14.39
N SER A 91 3.54 8.41 -14.09
CA SER A 91 4.59 8.60 -15.10
C SER A 91 5.77 7.66 -14.95
N THR A 92 6.15 7.34 -13.72
CA THR A 92 7.36 6.58 -13.39
C THR A 92 7.02 5.37 -12.54
N PHE A 93 7.64 4.23 -12.86
CA PHE A 93 7.68 3.06 -11.99
C PHE A 93 8.92 3.12 -11.11
N TYR A 94 8.72 3.00 -9.80
CA TYR A 94 9.78 2.92 -8.80
C TYR A 94 9.89 1.48 -8.32
N LYS A 95 11.09 0.94 -8.27
CA LYS A 95 11.34 -0.40 -7.74
C LYS A 95 11.89 -0.29 -6.32
N GLY A 96 11.25 -1.01 -5.38
CA GLY A 96 11.72 -1.15 -4.01
C GLY A 96 12.25 -2.56 -3.76
N GLU A 97 13.40 -2.64 -3.11
CA GLU A 97 13.99 -3.91 -2.70
C GLU A 97 13.53 -4.28 -1.29
N ILE A 98 13.59 -5.57 -0.97
CA ILE A 98 13.36 -6.03 0.39
C ILE A 98 14.55 -5.69 1.28
N VAL A 99 14.30 -5.58 2.58
CA VAL A 99 15.34 -5.63 3.61
C VAL A 99 15.50 -7.09 4.01
N PRO A 100 16.68 -7.71 3.80
CA PRO A 100 16.89 -9.11 4.14
C PRO A 100 16.73 -9.37 5.64
N VAL A 101 16.14 -10.51 5.99
CA VAL A 101 16.05 -11.00 7.36
C VAL A 101 16.64 -12.39 7.44
N GLU A 102 17.34 -12.70 8.54
CA GLU A 102 17.96 -14.03 8.73
C GLU A 102 16.91 -15.13 8.86
N HIS A 103 15.85 -14.84 9.61
CA HIS A 103 14.76 -15.79 9.85
C HIS A 103 13.41 -15.11 9.70
N VAL A 104 12.57 -15.67 8.84
CA VAL A 104 11.16 -15.29 8.73
C VAL A 104 10.38 -16.13 9.74
N VAL A 105 9.84 -15.48 10.76
CA VAL A 105 9.06 -16.14 11.81
C VAL A 105 7.58 -16.16 11.44
N ASN A 106 7.06 -15.02 10.99
CA ASN A 106 5.65 -14.88 10.63
C ASN A 106 5.49 -13.77 9.60
N THR A 107 4.66 -13.97 8.59
CA THR A 107 4.38 -12.98 7.55
C THR A 107 3.09 -12.19 7.80
N VAL A 108 2.33 -12.53 8.84
CA VAL A 108 1.10 -11.80 9.21
C VAL A 108 1.44 -10.36 9.59
N GLY A 109 0.73 -9.42 9.00
CA GLY A 109 0.96 -7.99 9.25
C GLY A 109 2.09 -7.35 8.45
N ALA A 110 2.76 -8.11 7.57
CA ALA A 110 3.84 -7.58 6.74
C ALA A 110 3.37 -6.44 5.83
N GLY A 111 2.22 -6.59 5.18
CA GLY A 111 1.62 -5.57 4.33
C GLY A 111 1.22 -4.32 5.10
N ASP A 112 0.55 -4.49 6.24
CA ASP A 112 0.15 -3.38 7.12
C ASP A 112 1.37 -2.59 7.58
N SER A 113 2.42 -3.29 8.00
CA SER A 113 3.66 -2.68 8.46
C SER A 113 4.41 -1.96 7.34
N TYR A 114 4.41 -2.55 6.14
CA TYR A 114 4.96 -1.88 4.95
C TYR A 114 4.24 -0.56 4.71
N PHE A 115 2.91 -0.59 4.68
CA PHE A 115 2.13 0.61 4.38
C PHE A 115 2.29 1.68 5.46
N ALA A 116 2.34 1.27 6.73
CA ALA A 116 2.61 2.20 7.83
C ALA A 116 3.97 2.90 7.68
N GLY A 117 5.02 2.16 7.35
CA GLY A 117 6.35 2.72 7.07
C GLY A 117 6.34 3.66 5.85
N PHE A 118 5.65 3.26 4.80
CA PHE A 118 5.49 4.08 3.60
C PHE A 118 4.78 5.41 3.91
N ILE A 119 3.66 5.35 4.61
CA ILE A 119 2.87 6.53 5.01
C ILE A 119 3.70 7.45 5.90
N SER A 120 4.49 6.91 6.81
CA SER A 120 5.37 7.74 7.65
C SER A 120 6.35 8.57 6.81
N GLY A 121 6.86 8.00 5.72
CA GLY A 121 7.70 8.72 4.77
C GLY A 121 6.95 9.83 4.06
N ILE A 122 5.71 9.60 3.65
CA ILE A 122 4.85 10.63 3.04
C ILE A 122 4.62 11.79 4.02
N ILE A 123 4.32 11.49 5.28
CA ILE A 123 4.11 12.51 6.34
C ILE A 123 5.37 13.36 6.51
N ASP A 124 6.55 12.75 6.45
CA ASP A 124 7.84 13.44 6.61
C ASP A 124 8.33 14.11 5.31
N GLY A 125 7.54 14.10 4.24
CA GLY A 125 7.89 14.73 2.97
C GLY A 125 9.02 14.02 2.21
N LYS A 126 9.23 12.73 2.45
CA LYS A 126 10.28 11.94 1.78
C LYS A 126 9.90 11.60 0.34
N SER A 127 10.90 11.28 -0.48
CA SER A 127 10.69 10.77 -1.83
C SER A 127 9.96 9.42 -1.81
N ILE A 128 9.32 9.07 -2.92
CA ILE A 128 8.66 7.75 -3.07
C ILE A 128 9.64 6.62 -2.77
N GLN A 129 10.89 6.73 -3.28
CA GLN A 129 11.92 5.72 -3.05
C GLN A 129 12.26 5.55 -1.56
N GLU A 130 12.37 6.64 -0.82
CA GLU A 130 12.58 6.63 0.64
C GLU A 130 11.36 6.06 1.40
N CYS A 131 10.15 6.39 0.95
CA CYS A 131 8.92 5.82 1.52
C CYS A 131 8.90 4.29 1.35
N MET A 132 9.27 3.80 0.17
CA MET A 132 9.36 2.36 -0.11
C MET A 132 10.41 1.68 0.78
N ARG A 133 11.56 2.32 1.00
CA ARG A 133 12.60 1.81 1.89
C ARG A 133 12.11 1.71 3.33
N ARG A 134 11.44 2.74 3.83
CA ARG A 134 10.81 2.71 5.18
C ARG A 134 9.77 1.61 5.30
N GLY A 135 8.98 1.41 4.27
CA GLY A 135 8.01 0.31 4.22
C GLY A 135 8.69 -1.06 4.33
N ALA A 136 9.74 -1.28 3.54
CA ALA A 136 10.51 -2.52 3.57
C ALA A 136 11.18 -2.77 4.94
N GLU A 137 11.73 -1.73 5.57
CA GLU A 137 12.33 -1.81 6.91
C GLU A 137 11.31 -2.21 7.97
N GLN A 138 10.11 -1.62 7.96
CA GLN A 138 9.06 -1.96 8.91
C GLN A 138 8.52 -3.38 8.68
N SER A 139 8.32 -3.76 7.43
CA SER A 139 7.93 -5.13 7.09
C SER A 139 8.96 -6.15 7.58
N ALA A 140 10.26 -5.89 7.37
CA ALA A 140 11.34 -6.76 7.82
C ALA A 140 11.33 -6.95 9.35
N LYS A 141 11.09 -5.88 10.11
CA LYS A 141 10.96 -5.97 11.57
C LYS A 141 9.82 -6.89 11.97
N VAL A 142 8.66 -6.76 11.36
CA VAL A 142 7.48 -7.55 11.72
C VAL A 142 7.67 -9.03 11.39
N ILE A 143 8.16 -9.36 10.20
CA ILE A 143 8.34 -10.76 9.78
C ILE A 143 9.45 -11.48 10.54
N SER A 144 10.36 -10.75 11.17
CA SER A 144 11.46 -11.32 11.99
C SER A 144 11.10 -11.47 13.45
N THR A 145 9.92 -11.01 13.91
CA THR A 145 9.48 -11.14 15.29
C THR A 145 8.58 -12.34 15.49
N PHE A 146 8.64 -12.92 16.69
CA PHE A 146 7.80 -14.07 17.04
C PHE A 146 6.32 -13.68 17.15
N ASN A 147 6.04 -12.48 17.66
CA ASN A 147 4.67 -12.01 17.85
C ASN A 147 4.49 -10.64 17.19
N PRO A 148 3.79 -10.56 16.04
CA PRO A 148 3.59 -9.31 15.33
C PRO A 148 2.70 -8.30 16.07
N TYR A 149 2.09 -8.69 17.18
CA TYR A 149 1.19 -7.86 17.97
C TYR A 149 1.79 -7.35 19.27
N LEU A 150 3.08 -7.54 19.50
CA LEU A 150 3.79 -6.99 20.66
C LEU A 150 4.45 -5.66 20.33
#